data_e2d287e2f1be104ac37611ef3e0bb9a1
#
_entry.id   e2d287e2f1be104ac37611ef3e0bb9a1
#
_cell.length_a   1.000
_cell.length_b   1.000
_cell.length_c   1.000
_cell.angle_alpha   90.00
_cell.angle_beta   90.00
_cell.angle_gamma   90.00
#
_symmetry.space_group_name_H-M   'P 1'
#
loop_
_entity.id
_entity.type
_entity.pdbx_description
1 polymer ?
#
loop_
_entity_poly.entity_id
_entity_poly.type
_entity_poly.pdbx_seq_one_letter_code
_entity_poly.pdbx_strand_id
1 'polypeptide(L)'
;MKKAALIVILMAMVLVMASTSFAATSVASLHGVYFFQLQGLTNQYGYYSGSTWVNLNGKPCPAGHSCANQAISKVTYGTLSFDGKGHATFVSITNINGGSGGPTNGTVWPYSVSGFNGAIGTTSNGAYLSLGTFNTMGIAQTVFIRTADTNPMLGVATLQ
;
A
#
# COMPACT_ATOMS: atom_id res chain seq x y z
N MET A 1 41.84 -36.87 12.78
CA MET A 1 42.07 -35.42 12.60
C MET A 1 41.26 -34.83 11.42
N LYS A 2 41.19 -35.42 10.22
CA LYS A 2 40.47 -34.86 9.07
C LYS A 2 38.95 -34.73 9.28
N LYS A 3 38.30 -35.64 10.05
CA LYS A 3 36.84 -35.58 10.30
C LYS A 3 36.45 -34.45 11.27
N ALA A 4 37.31 -34.13 12.27
CA ALA A 4 37.05 -33.03 13.19
C ALA A 4 37.14 -31.65 12.51
N ALA A 5 38.11 -31.47 11.61
CA ALA A 5 38.25 -30.23 10.84
C ALA A 5 37.03 -29.97 9.93
N LEU A 6 36.46 -31.01 9.30
CA LEU A 6 35.29 -30.90 8.47
C LEU A 6 34.07 -30.44 9.26
N ILE A 7 33.85 -30.97 10.47
CA ILE A 7 32.72 -30.60 11.35
C ILE A 7 32.84 -29.14 11.81
N VAL A 8 34.04 -28.67 12.12
CA VAL A 8 34.28 -27.27 12.52
C VAL A 8 33.98 -26.30 11.36
N ILE A 9 34.41 -26.67 10.14
CA ILE A 9 34.10 -25.85 8.93
C ILE A 9 32.61 -25.82 8.65
N LEU A 10 31.91 -26.95 8.78
CA LEU A 10 30.44 -27.00 8.58
C LEU A 10 29.71 -26.18 9.64
N MET A 11 30.09 -26.25 10.92
CA MET A 11 29.52 -25.41 11.97
C MET A 11 29.83 -23.92 11.77
N ALA A 12 31.01 -23.56 11.30
CA ALA A 12 31.33 -22.18 10.96
C ALA A 12 30.49 -21.64 9.81
N MET A 13 30.25 -22.43 8.74
CA MET A 13 29.36 -22.06 7.66
C MET A 13 27.91 -21.90 8.13
N VAL A 14 27.39 -22.75 8.98
CA VAL A 14 26.02 -22.63 9.54
C VAL A 14 25.92 -21.39 10.43
N LEU A 15 26.94 -21.07 11.23
CA LEU A 15 26.95 -19.83 12.02
C LEU A 15 27.01 -18.57 11.16
N VAL A 16 27.74 -18.57 10.06
CA VAL A 16 27.80 -17.43 9.13
C VAL A 16 26.48 -17.24 8.39
N MET A 17 25.77 -18.32 8.08
CA MET A 17 24.41 -18.21 7.47
C MET A 17 23.33 -17.79 8.49
N ALA A 18 23.51 -18.09 9.78
CA ALA A 18 22.59 -17.66 10.84
C ALA A 18 22.78 -16.19 11.26
N SER A 19 23.88 -15.55 10.87
CA SER A 19 24.16 -14.14 11.16
C SER A 19 23.72 -13.16 10.07
N THR A 20 22.81 -13.54 9.16
CA THR A 20 21.99 -12.53 8.49
C THR A 20 21.08 -11.93 9.56
N SER A 21 21.64 -11.04 10.39
CA SER A 21 20.86 -10.18 11.24
C SER A 21 19.91 -9.42 10.31
N PHE A 22 18.63 -9.79 10.33
CA PHE A 22 17.60 -8.93 9.78
C PHE A 22 17.76 -7.60 10.54
N ALA A 23 18.32 -6.61 9.87
CA ALA A 23 18.38 -5.27 10.43
C ALA A 23 16.97 -4.94 10.91
N ALA A 24 16.83 -4.55 12.18
CA ALA A 24 15.53 -4.22 12.72
C ALA A 24 14.90 -3.19 11.80
N THR A 25 13.78 -3.55 11.18
CA THR A 25 13.09 -2.66 10.26
C THR A 25 12.60 -1.45 11.04
N SER A 26 12.85 -0.28 10.51
CA SER A 26 12.52 1.01 11.12
C SER A 26 11.92 1.93 10.06
N VAL A 27 11.59 3.14 10.43
CA VAL A 27 11.14 4.17 9.46
C VAL A 27 12.16 4.37 8.32
N ALA A 28 13.47 4.18 8.58
CA ALA A 28 14.51 4.28 7.56
C ALA A 28 14.44 3.16 6.50
N SER A 29 13.74 2.05 6.79
CA SER A 29 13.52 0.97 5.82
C SER A 29 12.53 1.35 4.70
N LEU A 30 11.81 2.45 4.86
CA LEU A 30 10.97 3.07 3.83
C LEU A 30 11.60 4.39 3.43
N HIS A 31 12.32 4.38 2.32
CA HIS A 31 13.00 5.56 1.77
C HIS A 31 12.98 5.53 0.25
N GLY A 32 12.67 6.67 -0.39
CA GLY A 32 12.61 6.80 -1.84
C GLY A 32 11.19 6.93 -2.39
N VAL A 33 11.08 6.84 -3.69
CA VAL A 33 9.81 6.99 -4.42
C VAL A 33 9.32 5.63 -4.85
N TYR A 34 8.09 5.31 -4.50
CA TYR A 34 7.39 4.07 -4.85
C TYR A 34 6.25 4.39 -5.81
N PHE A 35 6.15 3.63 -6.88
CA PHE A 35 4.93 3.59 -7.67
C PHE A 35 3.97 2.58 -7.04
N PHE A 36 2.71 2.97 -6.82
CA PHE A 36 1.71 2.09 -6.22
C PHE A 36 0.45 1.97 -7.07
N GLN A 37 -0.23 0.85 -6.91
CA GLN A 37 -1.57 0.59 -7.42
C GLN A 37 -2.40 -0.11 -6.34
N LEU A 38 -3.59 0.43 -6.08
CA LEU A 38 -4.57 -0.14 -5.15
C LEU A 38 -5.86 -0.43 -5.90
N GLN A 39 -6.51 -1.52 -5.53
CA GLN A 39 -7.78 -1.95 -6.09
C GLN A 39 -8.75 -2.29 -4.98
N GLY A 40 -10.02 -1.99 -5.20
CA GLY A 40 -11.09 -2.29 -4.25
C GLY A 40 -12.46 -1.99 -4.83
N LEU A 41 -13.43 -2.03 -3.94
CA LEU A 41 -14.80 -1.66 -4.25
C LEU A 41 -15.21 -0.46 -3.39
N THR A 42 -16.08 0.35 -3.91
CA THR A 42 -16.78 1.42 -3.16
C THR A 42 -18.27 1.26 -3.33
N ASN A 43 -19.02 1.38 -2.24
CA ASN A 43 -20.48 1.37 -2.33
C ASN A 43 -20.96 2.78 -2.73
N GLN A 44 -21.70 2.84 -3.80
CA GLN A 44 -22.28 4.09 -4.29
C GLN A 44 -23.79 3.93 -4.48
N TYR A 45 -24.55 4.94 -4.05
CA TYR A 45 -25.97 5.04 -4.35
C TYR A 45 -26.17 5.77 -5.67
N GLY A 46 -26.84 5.14 -6.60
CA GLY A 46 -27.01 5.69 -7.95
C GLY A 46 -27.94 4.86 -8.83
N TYR A 47 -27.87 5.09 -10.13
CA TYR A 47 -28.64 4.37 -11.14
C TYR A 47 -27.83 4.18 -12.42
N TYR A 48 -28.26 3.28 -13.28
CA TYR A 48 -27.71 3.14 -14.62
C TYR A 48 -28.46 4.03 -15.63
N SER A 49 -27.71 4.86 -16.36
CA SER A 49 -28.19 5.56 -17.57
C SER A 49 -27.59 4.83 -18.78
N GLY A 50 -28.34 3.93 -19.37
CA GLY A 50 -27.80 2.95 -20.31
C GLY A 50 -26.82 2.02 -19.63
N SER A 51 -25.57 1.94 -20.11
CA SER A 51 -24.48 1.15 -19.52
C SER A 51 -23.63 1.94 -18.52
N THR A 52 -23.90 3.22 -18.31
CA THR A 52 -23.08 4.10 -17.46
C THR A 52 -23.68 4.24 -16.07
N TRP A 53 -22.86 3.99 -15.03
CA TRP A 53 -23.27 4.24 -13.65
C TRP A 53 -23.23 5.74 -13.33
N VAL A 54 -24.33 6.27 -12.80
CA VAL A 54 -24.46 7.67 -12.33
C VAL A 54 -24.54 7.66 -10.81
N ASN A 55 -23.51 8.16 -10.14
CA ASN A 55 -23.50 8.33 -8.69
C ASN A 55 -24.28 9.57 -8.29
N LEU A 56 -25.22 9.41 -7.37
CA LEU A 56 -26.08 10.50 -6.89
C LEU A 56 -25.44 11.35 -5.80
N ASN A 57 -24.33 10.92 -5.17
CA ASN A 57 -23.63 11.67 -4.13
C ASN A 57 -24.57 12.22 -3.03
N GLY A 58 -25.50 11.39 -2.55
CA GLY A 58 -26.49 11.77 -1.54
C GLY A 58 -27.71 12.54 -2.09
N LYS A 59 -27.80 12.79 -3.39
CA LYS A 59 -28.99 13.39 -4.01
C LYS A 59 -30.14 12.38 -4.11
N PRO A 60 -31.39 12.83 -4.11
CA PRO A 60 -32.54 11.94 -4.31
C PRO A 60 -32.51 11.28 -5.69
N CYS A 61 -33.15 10.12 -5.79
CA CYS A 61 -33.29 9.41 -7.05
C CYS A 61 -34.14 10.23 -8.03
N PRO A 62 -33.66 10.47 -9.27
CA PRO A 62 -34.43 11.17 -10.26
C PRO A 62 -35.70 10.40 -10.65
N ALA A 63 -36.77 11.11 -10.97
CA ALA A 63 -38.01 10.51 -11.40
C ALA A 63 -37.81 9.63 -12.64
N GLY A 64 -38.42 8.46 -12.66
CA GLY A 64 -38.30 7.51 -13.76
C GLY A 64 -37.06 6.61 -13.74
N HIS A 65 -36.18 6.73 -12.73
CA HIS A 65 -35.03 5.86 -12.54
C HIS A 65 -35.17 4.94 -11.31
N SER A 66 -34.65 3.74 -11.40
CA SER A 66 -34.49 2.84 -10.26
C SER A 66 -33.09 3.02 -9.66
N CYS A 67 -33.02 3.52 -8.44
CA CYS A 67 -31.74 3.74 -7.75
C CYS A 67 -31.47 2.64 -6.71
N ALA A 68 -30.23 2.27 -6.60
CA ALA A 68 -29.78 1.24 -5.67
C ALA A 68 -28.36 1.55 -5.13
N ASN A 69 -28.00 0.91 -4.03
CA ASN A 69 -26.60 0.83 -3.60
C ASN A 69 -25.91 -0.27 -4.41
N GLN A 70 -24.78 0.06 -5.00
CA GLN A 70 -23.98 -0.89 -5.77
C GLN A 70 -22.50 -0.80 -5.41
N ALA A 71 -21.85 -1.96 -5.38
CA ALA A 71 -20.42 -2.05 -5.25
C ALA A 71 -19.78 -1.74 -6.61
N ILE A 72 -19.06 -0.64 -6.68
CA ILE A 72 -18.43 -0.12 -7.90
C ILE A 72 -16.92 -0.31 -7.79
N SER A 73 -16.28 -0.76 -8.86
CA SER A 73 -14.83 -0.91 -8.92
C SER A 73 -14.13 0.43 -8.72
N LYS A 74 -13.11 0.43 -7.87
CA LYS A 74 -12.25 1.59 -7.58
C LYS A 74 -10.80 1.18 -7.74
N VAL A 75 -10.04 1.94 -8.52
CA VAL A 75 -8.60 1.77 -8.71
C VAL A 75 -7.93 3.10 -8.40
N THR A 76 -6.89 3.05 -7.56
CA THR A 76 -6.07 4.22 -7.25
C THR A 76 -4.62 3.87 -7.58
N TYR A 77 -3.93 4.75 -8.29
CA TYR A 77 -2.53 4.59 -8.62
C TYR A 77 -1.81 5.93 -8.51
N GLY A 78 -0.51 5.88 -8.32
CA GLY A 78 0.30 7.08 -8.15
C GLY A 78 1.67 6.81 -7.57
N THR A 79 2.22 7.84 -6.95
CA THR A 79 3.51 7.78 -6.28
C THR A 79 3.36 8.02 -4.78
N LEU A 80 4.18 7.32 -4.02
CA LEU A 80 4.29 7.41 -2.58
C LEU A 80 5.77 7.60 -2.24
N SER A 81 6.15 8.79 -1.80
CA SER A 81 7.52 9.12 -1.44
C SER A 81 7.70 9.06 0.07
N PHE A 82 8.64 8.24 0.54
CA PHE A 82 9.03 8.16 1.94
C PHE A 82 10.37 8.87 2.16
N ASP A 83 10.46 9.68 3.20
CA ASP A 83 11.67 10.45 3.54
C ASP A 83 12.69 9.66 4.39
N GLY A 84 12.34 8.46 4.84
CA GLY A 84 13.15 7.66 5.77
C GLY A 84 13.14 8.18 7.21
N LYS A 85 12.37 9.22 7.51
CA LYS A 85 12.31 9.92 8.80
C LYS A 85 10.93 9.92 9.44
N GLY A 86 9.94 9.32 8.80
CA GLY A 86 8.58 9.19 9.31
C GLY A 86 7.54 10.03 8.57
N HIS A 87 7.87 10.63 7.43
CA HIS A 87 6.91 11.35 6.59
C HIS A 87 6.82 10.74 5.20
N ALA A 88 5.61 10.60 4.71
CA ALA A 88 5.28 10.11 3.39
C ALA A 88 4.49 11.16 2.62
N THR A 89 4.85 11.39 1.36
CA THR A 89 4.12 12.26 0.44
C THR A 89 3.37 11.42 -0.57
N PHE A 90 2.09 11.67 -0.73
CA PHE A 90 1.19 10.88 -1.54
C PHE A 90 0.62 11.71 -2.70
N VAL A 91 0.80 11.22 -3.93
CA VAL A 91 0.21 11.79 -5.15
C VAL A 91 -0.51 10.67 -5.88
N SER A 92 -1.82 10.80 -6.08
CA SER A 92 -2.61 9.74 -6.69
C SER A 92 -3.68 10.21 -7.65
N ILE A 93 -4.07 9.32 -8.55
CA ILE A 93 -5.25 9.43 -9.39
C ILE A 93 -6.16 8.26 -9.01
N THR A 94 -7.44 8.55 -8.78
CA THR A 94 -8.43 7.53 -8.48
C THR A 94 -9.43 7.42 -9.62
N ASN A 95 -9.61 6.22 -10.14
CA ASN A 95 -10.65 5.87 -11.11
C ASN A 95 -11.75 5.10 -10.40
N ILE A 96 -13.00 5.53 -10.63
CA ILE A 96 -14.19 4.85 -10.16
C ILE A 96 -15.05 4.53 -11.37
N ASN A 97 -15.27 3.25 -11.65
CA ASN A 97 -16.04 2.76 -12.78
C ASN A 97 -15.65 3.43 -14.13
N GLY A 98 -14.34 3.59 -14.37
CA GLY A 98 -13.84 4.21 -15.61
C GLY A 98 -13.82 5.73 -15.63
N GLY A 99 -14.44 6.40 -14.66
CA GLY A 99 -14.34 7.86 -14.49
C GLY A 99 -13.05 8.22 -13.73
N SER A 100 -12.25 9.13 -14.26
CA SER A 100 -11.01 9.60 -13.64
C SER A 100 -11.27 10.79 -12.72
N GLY A 101 -10.88 10.66 -11.46
CA GLY A 101 -10.70 11.82 -10.57
C GLY A 101 -9.39 12.54 -10.89
N GLY A 102 -9.33 13.84 -10.68
CA GLY A 102 -8.08 14.60 -10.81
C GLY A 102 -7.00 14.13 -9.82
N PRO A 103 -5.71 14.43 -10.08
CA PRO A 103 -4.65 14.08 -9.17
C PRO A 103 -4.85 14.79 -7.82
N THR A 104 -4.62 14.06 -6.72
CA THR A 104 -4.47 14.68 -5.41
C THR A 104 -3.08 15.29 -5.34
N ASN A 105 -2.98 16.55 -4.99
CA ASN A 105 -1.69 17.18 -4.73
C ASN A 105 -1.11 16.63 -3.42
N GLY A 106 0.20 16.43 -3.43
CA GLY A 106 0.97 15.74 -2.41
C GLY A 106 0.66 16.16 -0.98
N THR A 107 -0.20 15.41 -0.32
CA THR A 107 -0.43 15.54 1.11
C THR A 107 0.68 14.80 1.85
N VAL A 108 1.27 15.44 2.84
CA VAL A 108 2.29 14.81 3.70
C VAL A 108 1.59 14.14 4.88
N TRP A 109 1.88 12.87 5.08
CA TRP A 109 1.32 12.04 6.13
C TRP A 109 2.44 11.47 7.02
N PRO A 110 2.25 11.40 8.34
CA PRO A 110 3.17 10.67 9.19
C PRO A 110 3.08 9.17 8.88
N TYR A 111 4.20 8.45 8.99
CA TYR A 111 4.21 6.99 8.95
C TYR A 111 5.08 6.41 10.08
N SER A 112 4.79 5.17 10.43
CA SER A 112 5.55 4.38 11.39
C SER A 112 5.85 2.99 10.85
N VAL A 113 6.90 2.37 11.35
CA VAL A 113 7.30 1.00 11.03
C VAL A 113 7.65 0.27 12.32
N SER A 114 7.12 -0.93 12.48
CA SER A 114 7.43 -1.85 13.59
C SER A 114 7.53 -3.27 13.05
N GLY A 115 8.73 -3.83 13.03
CA GLY A 115 8.99 -5.08 12.33
C GLY A 115 8.65 -4.94 10.85
N PHE A 116 8.06 -5.97 10.25
CA PHE A 116 7.65 -5.96 8.83
C PHE A 116 6.34 -5.20 8.56
N ASN A 117 5.75 -4.56 9.57
CA ASN A 117 4.50 -3.84 9.46
C ASN A 117 4.71 -2.34 9.64
N GLY A 118 3.84 -1.55 9.05
CA GLY A 118 3.81 -0.11 9.21
C GLY A 118 2.41 0.44 9.05
N ALA A 119 2.28 1.74 9.30
CA ALA A 119 1.05 2.48 9.07
C ALA A 119 1.36 3.88 8.55
N ILE A 120 0.51 4.39 7.67
CA ILE A 120 0.51 5.78 7.19
C ILE A 120 -0.75 6.46 7.68
N GLY A 121 -0.61 7.69 8.20
CA GLY A 121 -1.73 8.50 8.63
C GLY A 121 -2.38 8.03 9.91
N THR A 122 -3.68 8.26 10.04
CA THR A 122 -4.49 7.89 11.21
C THR A 122 -5.32 6.64 10.93
N THR A 123 -5.86 6.03 11.99
CA THR A 123 -6.67 4.80 11.91
C THR A 123 -7.95 4.94 11.08
N SER A 124 -8.42 6.15 10.79
CA SER A 124 -9.64 6.40 10.00
C SER A 124 -9.37 6.84 8.56
N ASN A 125 -8.19 7.42 8.28
CA ASN A 125 -7.82 7.97 6.98
C ASN A 125 -6.41 7.57 6.54
N GLY A 126 -5.96 6.40 6.94
CA GLY A 126 -4.61 5.95 6.66
C GLY A 126 -4.54 4.66 5.87
N ALA A 127 -3.38 4.04 5.92
CA ALA A 127 -3.13 2.73 5.35
C ALA A 127 -2.24 1.89 6.26
N TYR A 128 -2.45 0.59 6.25
CA TYR A 128 -1.57 -0.40 6.83
C TYR A 128 -0.57 -0.85 5.78
N LEU A 129 0.67 -1.02 6.18
CA LEU A 129 1.77 -1.44 5.33
C LEU A 129 2.28 -2.79 5.78
N SER A 130 2.67 -3.64 4.83
CA SER A 130 3.48 -4.82 5.09
C SER A 130 4.68 -4.78 4.15
N LEU A 131 5.88 -4.71 4.75
CA LEU A 131 7.13 -4.63 4.00
C LEU A 131 7.47 -6.01 3.44
N GLY A 132 7.69 -6.05 2.13
CA GLY A 132 8.02 -7.26 1.38
C GLY A 132 9.54 -7.45 1.22
N THR A 133 10.02 -7.45 -0.01
CA THR A 133 11.45 -7.65 -0.32
C THR A 133 12.27 -6.41 0.03
N PHE A 134 13.55 -6.64 0.41
CA PHE A 134 14.49 -5.58 0.75
C PHE A 134 15.70 -5.63 -0.19
N ASN A 135 16.30 -4.46 -0.45
CA ASN A 135 17.59 -4.38 -1.11
C ASN A 135 18.74 -4.59 -0.09
N THR A 136 19.97 -4.57 -0.57
CA THR A 136 21.19 -4.77 0.25
C THR A 136 21.41 -3.67 1.30
N MET A 137 20.76 -2.51 1.15
CA MET A 137 20.81 -1.40 2.11
C MET A 137 19.69 -1.48 3.16
N GLY A 138 18.87 -2.53 3.16
CA GLY A 138 17.76 -2.69 4.09
C GLY A 138 16.54 -1.82 3.75
N ILE A 139 16.46 -1.26 2.54
CA ILE A 139 15.30 -0.49 2.07
C ILE A 139 14.31 -1.45 1.41
N ALA A 140 13.04 -1.35 1.81
CA ALA A 140 11.98 -2.17 1.24
C ALA A 140 11.78 -1.85 -0.24
N GLN A 141 11.87 -2.86 -1.10
CA GLN A 141 11.61 -2.75 -2.54
C GLN A 141 10.14 -2.90 -2.87
N THR A 142 9.43 -3.65 -2.06
CA THR A 142 8.00 -3.93 -2.23
C THR A 142 7.28 -3.67 -0.92
N VAL A 143 6.16 -2.98 -0.99
CA VAL A 143 5.30 -2.68 0.14
C VAL A 143 3.86 -3.04 -0.23
N PHE A 144 3.24 -3.95 0.50
CA PHE A 144 1.82 -4.22 0.38
C PHE A 144 1.05 -3.18 1.18
N ILE A 145 -0.03 -2.67 0.60
CA ILE A 145 -0.82 -1.57 1.17
C ILE A 145 -2.27 -2.03 1.30
N ARG A 146 -2.86 -1.76 2.46
CA ARG A 146 -4.30 -1.87 2.71
C ARG A 146 -4.80 -0.56 3.30
N THR A 147 -5.74 0.10 2.64
CA THR A 147 -6.36 1.31 3.21
C THR A 147 -7.20 0.99 4.45
N ALA A 148 -7.28 1.94 5.38
CA ALA A 148 -7.95 1.77 6.67
C ALA A 148 -9.45 2.11 6.65
N ASP A 149 -9.97 2.54 5.49
CA ASP A 149 -11.37 2.90 5.32
C ASP A 149 -12.33 1.69 5.38
N THR A 150 -13.63 1.97 5.45
CA THR A 150 -14.69 0.94 5.52
C THR A 150 -14.79 0.07 4.27
N ASN A 151 -14.31 0.56 3.13
CA ASN A 151 -14.20 -0.18 1.87
C ASN A 151 -12.73 -0.27 1.48
N PRO A 152 -11.96 -1.17 2.13
CA PRO A 152 -10.52 -1.17 2.00
C PRO A 152 -10.10 -1.52 0.57
N MET A 153 -9.13 -0.76 0.07
CA MET A 153 -8.39 -1.11 -1.13
C MET A 153 -7.12 -1.85 -0.74
N LEU A 154 -6.75 -2.79 -1.58
CA LEU A 154 -5.53 -3.58 -1.44
C LEU A 154 -4.64 -3.34 -2.66
N GLY A 155 -3.35 -3.37 -2.45
CA GLY A 155 -2.41 -3.26 -3.55
C GLY A 155 -0.97 -3.33 -3.13
N VAL A 156 -0.11 -2.93 -4.03
CA VAL A 156 1.33 -2.99 -3.89
C VAL A 156 1.97 -1.68 -4.33
N ALA A 157 3.03 -1.29 -3.64
CA ALA A 157 3.95 -0.24 -4.03
C ALA A 157 5.33 -0.85 -4.28
N THR A 158 6.01 -0.41 -5.33
CA THR A 158 7.34 -0.87 -5.72
C THR A 158 8.28 0.34 -5.81
N LEU A 159 9.47 0.20 -5.20
CA LEU A 159 10.53 1.20 -5.25
C LEU A 159 10.99 1.39 -6.71
N GLN A 160 11.16 2.64 -7.12
CA GLN A 160 11.63 3.05 -8.44
C GLN A 160 13.15 3.10 -8.52
#